data_9a6ae3d6f64c01baa65a67dc7e8e304c
#
_entry.id   9a6ae3d6f64c01baa65a67dc7e8e304c
#
_cell.length_a   1.000
_cell.length_b   1.000
_cell.length_c   1.000
_cell.angle_alpha   90.00
_cell.angle_beta   90.00
_cell.angle_gamma   90.00
#
_symmetry.space_group_name_H-M   'P 1'
#
loop_
_entity.id
_entity.type
_entity.pdbx_description
1 polymer ?
#
loop_
_entity_poly.entity_id
_entity_poly.type
_entity_poly.pdbx_seq_one_letter_code
_entity_poly.pdbx_strand_id
1 'polypeptide(L)'
;MPSNYLPTPYQEFIHLSRYSRWLPDKNRRETWDETVSRYFDFFTDHLKEMHDFKFSANMRKELEEAVLDLRVMPSMRCLMTAGEALKRENIAGYNCSYVAVNRVHAFDEILYILMNGTGVGFSVERQHVSQLPHVADEFHHTDTTIMVADSCLLYTSDAA
;
A
#
# COMPACT_ATOMS: atom_id res chain seq x y z
N MET A 1 -9.93 -4.27 26.83
CA MET A 1 -9.00 -3.88 27.90
C MET A 1 -7.98 -2.95 27.26
N PRO A 2 -7.58 -1.83 27.91
CA PRO A 2 -6.53 -0.97 27.36
C PRO A 2 -5.26 -1.80 27.20
N SER A 3 -4.57 -1.64 26.06
CA SER A 3 -3.30 -2.33 25.85
C SER A 3 -2.26 -1.73 26.78
N ASN A 4 -1.54 -2.56 27.50
CA ASN A 4 -0.44 -2.09 28.38
C ASN A 4 0.71 -1.44 27.60
N TYR A 5 0.69 -1.51 26.28
CA TYR A 5 1.77 -1.05 25.38
C TYR A 5 1.58 0.36 24.85
N LEU A 6 0.33 0.83 24.73
CA LEU A 6 0.05 2.17 24.20
C LEU A 6 -0.16 3.14 25.36
N PRO A 7 0.76 4.11 25.57
CA PRO A 7 0.81 4.89 26.80
C PRO A 7 -0.34 5.90 26.97
N THR A 8 -1.07 6.23 25.89
CA THR A 8 -2.14 7.23 25.98
C THR A 8 -3.42 6.77 25.28
N PRO A 9 -4.60 7.21 25.75
CA PRO A 9 -5.88 6.94 25.08
C PRO A 9 -5.93 7.42 23.62
N TYR A 10 -5.18 8.48 23.29
CA TYR A 10 -5.07 9.01 21.93
C TYR A 10 -4.35 8.02 21.00
N GLN A 11 -3.24 7.44 21.44
CA GLN A 11 -2.51 6.41 20.69
C GLN A 11 -3.36 5.18 20.48
N GLU A 12 -4.10 4.75 21.50
CA GLU A 12 -5.04 3.65 21.41
C GLU A 12 -6.16 3.92 20.38
N PHE A 13 -6.73 5.13 20.41
CA PHE A 13 -7.71 5.57 19.41
C PHE A 13 -7.13 5.56 17.98
N ILE A 14 -5.92 6.09 17.78
CA ILE A 14 -5.26 6.09 16.47
C ILE A 14 -5.00 4.67 15.98
N HIS A 15 -4.50 3.78 16.85
CA HIS A 15 -4.31 2.38 16.50
C HIS A 15 -5.63 1.74 16.07
N LEU A 16 -6.67 1.82 16.89
CA LEU A 16 -7.96 1.23 16.59
C LEU A 16 -8.63 1.78 15.33
N SER A 17 -8.49 3.08 15.06
CA SER A 17 -9.13 3.73 13.92
C SER A 17 -8.39 3.54 12.61
N ARG A 18 -7.05 3.37 12.62
CA ARG A 18 -6.21 3.41 11.41
C ARG A 18 -5.49 2.11 11.10
N TYR A 19 -5.05 1.34 12.11
CA TYR A 19 -4.15 0.19 11.90
C TYR A 19 -4.77 -1.15 12.22
N SER A 20 -5.69 -1.17 13.17
CA SER A 20 -6.34 -2.37 13.68
C SER A 20 -7.33 -2.91 12.66
N ARG A 21 -7.24 -4.20 12.34
CA ARG A 21 -8.19 -4.90 11.48
C ARG A 21 -9.37 -5.42 12.27
N TRP A 22 -10.49 -5.57 11.58
CA TRP A 22 -11.66 -6.24 12.13
C TRP A 22 -11.46 -7.75 12.13
N LEU A 23 -11.72 -8.38 13.27
CA LEU A 23 -11.68 -9.82 13.47
C LEU A 23 -13.14 -10.34 13.56
N PRO A 24 -13.69 -10.93 12.47
CA PRO A 24 -15.07 -11.39 12.45
C PRO A 24 -15.38 -12.42 13.55
N ASP A 25 -14.46 -13.36 13.76
CA ASP A 25 -14.61 -14.44 14.73
C ASP A 25 -14.70 -13.96 16.19
N LYS A 26 -14.05 -12.82 16.47
CA LYS A 26 -14.01 -12.20 17.80
C LYS A 26 -14.97 -11.03 17.93
N ASN A 27 -15.63 -10.63 16.83
CA ASN A 27 -16.54 -9.47 16.74
C ASN A 27 -15.91 -8.19 17.34
N ARG A 28 -14.64 -7.96 17.09
CA ARG A 28 -13.88 -6.78 17.53
C ARG A 28 -12.72 -6.48 16.60
N ARG A 29 -12.10 -5.34 16.79
CA ARG A 29 -10.82 -5.02 16.14
C ARG A 29 -9.65 -5.69 16.86
N GLU A 30 -8.53 -5.82 16.13
CA GLU A 30 -7.24 -6.28 16.67
C GLU A 30 -6.79 -5.41 17.85
N THR A 31 -6.12 -6.03 18.79
CA THR A 31 -5.31 -5.34 19.81
C THR A 31 -3.93 -4.98 19.24
N TRP A 32 -3.15 -4.17 19.95
CA TRP A 32 -1.82 -3.76 19.49
C TRP A 32 -0.88 -4.96 19.29
N ASP A 33 -0.87 -5.89 20.23
CA ASP A 33 -0.11 -7.14 20.14
C ASP A 33 -0.55 -8.00 18.95
N GLU A 34 -1.83 -8.11 18.68
CA GLU A 34 -2.34 -8.86 17.51
C GLU A 34 -1.92 -8.18 16.19
N THR A 35 -1.91 -6.85 16.12
CA THR A 35 -1.44 -6.10 14.95
C THR A 35 0.05 -6.33 14.71
N VAL A 36 0.87 -6.27 15.75
CA VAL A 36 2.32 -6.51 15.68
C VAL A 36 2.60 -7.95 15.29
N SER A 37 1.92 -8.92 15.92
CA SER A 37 2.09 -10.34 15.57
C SER A 37 1.76 -10.61 14.11
N ARG A 38 0.63 -10.09 13.59
CA ARG A 38 0.24 -10.21 12.17
C ARG A 38 1.31 -9.64 11.24
N TYR A 39 1.92 -8.51 11.59
CA TYR A 39 3.01 -7.91 10.81
C TYR A 39 4.20 -8.86 10.73
N PHE A 40 4.67 -9.39 11.84
CA PHE A 40 5.81 -10.30 11.87
C PHE A 40 5.51 -11.66 11.25
N ASP A 41 4.31 -12.18 11.40
CA ASP A 41 3.88 -13.42 10.74
C ASP A 41 3.97 -13.26 9.23
N PHE A 42 3.38 -12.19 8.68
CA PHE A 42 3.44 -11.90 7.25
C PHE A 42 4.89 -11.82 6.73
N PHE A 43 5.75 -11.03 7.37
CA PHE A 43 7.12 -10.86 6.89
C PHE A 43 7.98 -12.10 7.11
N THR A 44 7.72 -12.90 8.13
CA THR A 44 8.39 -14.20 8.34
C THR A 44 8.09 -15.15 7.19
N ASP A 45 6.83 -15.27 6.82
CA ASP A 45 6.40 -16.12 5.71
C ASP A 45 6.90 -15.59 4.37
N HIS A 46 6.75 -14.30 4.12
CA HIS A 46 7.18 -13.65 2.88
C HIS A 46 8.68 -13.77 2.64
N LEU A 47 9.51 -13.50 3.64
CA LEU A 47 10.97 -13.62 3.53
C LEU A 47 11.42 -15.06 3.34
N LYS A 48 10.72 -16.00 3.96
CA LYS A 48 10.99 -17.43 3.76
C LYS A 48 10.63 -17.87 2.33
N GLU A 49 9.49 -17.46 1.81
CA GLU A 49 9.02 -17.83 0.47
C GLU A 49 9.85 -17.18 -0.65
N MET A 50 10.16 -15.90 -0.52
CA MET A 50 10.80 -15.12 -1.59
C MET A 50 12.33 -15.16 -1.55
N HIS A 51 12.92 -15.33 -0.38
CA HIS A 51 14.38 -15.20 -0.18
C HIS A 51 15.02 -16.36 0.56
N ASP A 52 14.27 -17.42 0.90
CA ASP A 52 14.71 -18.54 1.76
C ASP A 52 15.34 -18.08 3.09
N PHE A 53 14.97 -16.86 3.52
CA PHE A 53 15.45 -16.30 4.78
C PHE A 53 14.56 -16.72 5.94
N LYS A 54 15.20 -17.22 7.01
CA LYS A 54 14.49 -17.64 8.22
C LYS A 54 14.91 -16.78 9.40
N PHE A 55 13.96 -16.12 10.04
CA PHE A 55 14.19 -15.49 11.33
C PHE A 55 14.58 -16.58 12.37
N SER A 56 15.64 -16.32 13.13
CA SER A 56 15.83 -17.09 14.37
C SER A 56 14.75 -16.67 15.38
N ALA A 57 14.34 -17.61 16.25
CA ALA A 57 13.33 -17.33 17.26
C ALA A 57 13.73 -16.15 18.17
N ASN A 58 15.01 -16.02 18.50
CA ASN A 58 15.51 -14.91 19.32
C ASN A 58 15.43 -13.56 18.57
N MET A 59 15.85 -13.53 17.30
CA MET A 59 15.79 -12.31 16.47
C MET A 59 14.34 -11.85 16.32
N ARG A 60 13.43 -12.76 15.98
CA ARG A 60 12.02 -12.43 15.85
C ARG A 60 11.46 -11.84 17.15
N LYS A 61 11.73 -12.50 18.27
CA LYS A 61 11.26 -12.05 19.59
C LYS A 61 11.80 -10.66 19.95
N GLU A 62 13.08 -10.42 19.74
CA GLU A 62 13.71 -9.11 20.01
C GLU A 62 13.09 -7.98 19.18
N LEU A 63 12.86 -8.22 17.87
CA LEU A 63 12.23 -7.24 16.98
C LEU A 63 10.77 -7.00 17.34
N GLU A 64 10.03 -8.05 17.66
CA GLU A 64 8.62 -7.99 18.07
C GLU A 64 8.48 -7.18 19.39
N GLU A 65 9.31 -7.46 20.39
CA GLU A 65 9.35 -6.70 21.63
C GLU A 65 9.74 -5.22 21.40
N ALA A 66 10.68 -4.95 20.49
CA ALA A 66 11.06 -3.57 20.17
C ALA A 66 9.91 -2.75 19.57
N VAL A 67 9.05 -3.39 18.77
CA VAL A 67 7.86 -2.74 18.19
C VAL A 67 6.73 -2.65 19.23
N LEU A 68 6.50 -3.69 20.02
CA LEU A 68 5.49 -3.68 21.08
C LEU A 68 5.73 -2.56 22.08
N ASP A 69 6.99 -2.37 22.49
CA ASP A 69 7.42 -1.33 23.44
C ASP A 69 7.59 0.05 22.81
N LEU A 70 7.24 0.22 21.54
CA LEU A 70 7.38 1.48 20.79
C LEU A 70 8.83 2.01 20.71
N ARG A 71 9.83 1.16 20.92
CA ARG A 71 11.26 1.53 20.74
C ARG A 71 11.61 1.69 19.26
N VAL A 72 10.94 0.95 18.41
CA VAL A 72 11.03 1.02 16.96
C VAL A 72 9.62 1.01 16.36
N MET A 73 9.39 1.84 15.36
CA MET A 73 8.14 1.83 14.62
C MET A 73 8.43 1.47 13.15
N PRO A 74 7.90 0.34 12.65
CA PRO A 74 7.98 0.02 11.24
C PRO A 74 7.10 0.97 10.41
N SER A 75 7.17 0.88 9.08
CA SER A 75 6.27 1.63 8.22
C SER A 75 4.82 1.42 8.65
N MET A 76 4.14 2.54 8.96
CA MET A 76 2.74 2.52 9.37
C MET A 76 1.85 1.88 8.30
N ARG A 77 2.18 2.11 7.03
CA ARG A 77 1.46 1.50 5.91
C ARG A 77 1.63 -0.02 5.90
N CYS A 78 2.85 -0.51 6.09
CA CYS A 78 3.10 -1.95 6.21
C CYS A 78 2.39 -2.58 7.42
N LEU A 79 2.39 -1.91 8.58
CA LEU A 79 1.61 -2.35 9.74
C LEU A 79 0.12 -2.52 9.43
N MET A 80 -0.46 -1.55 8.69
CA MET A 80 -1.86 -1.58 8.32
C MET A 80 -2.15 -2.68 7.27
N THR A 81 -1.28 -2.85 6.27
CA THR A 81 -1.54 -3.68 5.09
C THR A 81 -0.92 -5.07 5.13
N ALA A 82 -0.02 -5.35 6.09
CA ALA A 82 0.59 -6.69 6.25
C ALA A 82 -0.47 -7.80 6.27
N GLY A 83 -0.28 -8.84 5.47
CA GLY A 83 -1.23 -9.92 5.21
C GLY A 83 -1.77 -9.87 3.78
N GLU A 84 -3.05 -10.14 3.57
CA GLU A 84 -3.67 -10.34 2.25
C GLU A 84 -3.46 -9.17 1.27
N ALA A 85 -3.45 -7.93 1.74
CA ALA A 85 -3.23 -6.78 0.87
C ALA A 85 -1.82 -6.78 0.28
N LEU A 86 -0.78 -6.97 1.11
CA LEU A 86 0.60 -7.04 0.65
C LEU A 86 0.93 -8.31 -0.14
N LYS A 87 0.24 -9.43 0.14
CA LYS A 87 0.37 -10.64 -0.68
C LYS A 87 -0.11 -10.41 -2.11
N ARG A 88 -1.17 -9.64 -2.27
CA ARG A 88 -1.76 -9.33 -3.57
C ARG A 88 -0.97 -8.27 -4.33
N GLU A 89 -0.52 -7.22 -3.64
CA GLU A 89 0.16 -6.09 -4.28
C GLU A 89 1.10 -5.36 -3.31
N ASN A 90 2.40 -5.40 -3.61
CA ASN A 90 3.44 -4.79 -2.78
C ASN A 90 3.31 -3.25 -2.68
N ILE A 91 2.75 -2.60 -3.70
CA ILE A 91 2.52 -1.14 -3.72
C ILE A 91 1.68 -0.69 -2.52
N ALA A 92 0.77 -1.53 -2.05
CA ALA A 92 -0.04 -1.24 -0.87
C ALA A 92 0.78 -0.99 0.42
N GLY A 93 2.05 -1.37 0.45
CA GLY A 93 2.97 -1.13 1.57
C GLY A 93 3.64 0.24 1.57
N TYR A 94 3.50 1.03 0.50
CA TYR A 94 4.15 2.32 0.36
C TYR A 94 3.17 3.47 0.59
N ASN A 95 3.63 4.53 1.25
CA ASN A 95 2.82 5.75 1.46
C ASN A 95 2.88 6.67 0.24
N CYS A 96 4.06 6.81 -0.36
CA CYS A 96 4.33 7.77 -1.42
C CYS A 96 5.22 7.14 -2.48
N SER A 97 5.06 7.64 -3.71
CA SER A 97 5.85 7.28 -4.87
C SER A 97 6.09 8.49 -5.76
N TYR A 98 6.91 8.33 -6.78
CA TYR A 98 7.19 9.35 -7.77
C TYR A 98 7.26 8.73 -9.17
N VAL A 99 6.68 9.42 -10.15
CA VAL A 99 6.71 9.01 -11.56
C VAL A 99 7.09 10.21 -12.41
N ALA A 100 8.07 10.03 -13.32
CA ALA A 100 8.37 11.00 -14.36
C ALA A 100 7.44 10.78 -15.57
N VAL A 101 6.73 11.83 -16.02
CA VAL A 101 5.83 11.75 -17.17
C VAL A 101 6.64 11.90 -18.47
N ASN A 102 7.30 10.82 -18.86
CA ASN A 102 8.17 10.75 -20.03
C ASN A 102 7.72 9.72 -21.09
N ARG A 103 6.65 9.01 -20.83
CA ARG A 103 6.03 8.01 -21.70
C ARG A 103 4.53 7.95 -21.46
N VAL A 104 3.78 7.47 -22.44
CA VAL A 104 2.30 7.39 -22.34
C VAL A 104 1.86 6.50 -21.15
N HIS A 105 2.53 5.38 -20.93
CA HIS A 105 2.23 4.50 -19.80
C HIS A 105 2.44 5.12 -18.41
N ALA A 106 3.08 6.28 -18.30
CA ALA A 106 3.19 6.97 -17.00
C ALA A 106 1.82 7.33 -16.41
N PHE A 107 0.82 7.58 -17.25
CA PHE A 107 -0.55 7.88 -16.80
C PHE A 107 -1.22 6.64 -16.19
N ASP A 108 -1.07 5.48 -16.82
CA ASP A 108 -1.59 4.19 -16.33
C ASP A 108 -0.92 3.82 -15.00
N GLU A 109 0.40 3.97 -14.92
CA GLU A 109 1.18 3.71 -13.72
C GLU A 109 0.75 4.59 -12.55
N ILE A 110 0.54 5.88 -12.79
CA ILE A 110 0.05 6.83 -11.79
C ILE A 110 -1.32 6.38 -11.28
N LEU A 111 -2.25 6.06 -12.17
CA LEU A 111 -3.59 5.61 -11.81
C LEU A 111 -3.52 4.30 -11.01
N TYR A 112 -2.74 3.34 -11.48
CA TYR A 112 -2.57 2.05 -10.81
C TYR A 112 -2.03 2.20 -9.38
N ILE A 113 -1.02 3.03 -9.18
CA ILE A 113 -0.44 3.30 -7.86
C ILE A 113 -1.47 3.97 -6.95
N LEU A 114 -2.22 4.97 -7.46
CA LEU A 114 -3.28 5.64 -6.70
C LEU A 114 -4.39 4.66 -6.28
N MET A 115 -4.79 3.74 -7.15
CA MET A 115 -5.79 2.71 -6.85
C MET A 115 -5.34 1.77 -5.72
N ASN A 116 -4.04 1.58 -5.55
CA ASN A 116 -3.48 0.84 -4.41
C ASN A 116 -3.38 1.68 -3.12
N GLY A 117 -3.83 2.94 -3.16
CA GLY A 117 -3.88 3.84 -2.01
C GLY A 117 -2.55 4.52 -1.70
N THR A 118 -1.56 4.44 -2.58
CA THR A 118 -0.27 5.12 -2.46
C THR A 118 -0.36 6.50 -3.11
N GLY A 119 0.12 7.53 -2.43
CA GLY A 119 0.22 8.87 -3.01
C GLY A 119 1.28 8.91 -4.11
N VAL A 120 0.98 9.62 -5.21
CA VAL A 120 1.91 9.77 -6.34
C VAL A 120 2.26 11.23 -6.56
N GLY A 121 3.55 11.56 -6.44
CA GLY A 121 4.14 12.76 -7.00
C GLY A 121 4.53 12.50 -8.46
N PHE A 122 4.32 13.44 -9.34
CA PHE A 122 4.73 13.30 -10.73
C PHE A 122 5.47 14.53 -11.23
N SER A 123 6.40 14.34 -12.16
CA SER A 123 7.11 15.44 -12.81
C SER A 123 6.67 15.58 -14.26
N VAL A 124 6.27 16.81 -14.59
CA VAL A 124 5.96 17.27 -15.95
C VAL A 124 7.00 18.29 -16.43
N GLU A 125 8.22 18.20 -15.92
CA GLU A 125 9.31 19.05 -16.36
C GLU A 125 9.62 18.84 -17.84
N ARG A 126 10.10 19.90 -18.51
CA ARG A 126 10.36 19.89 -19.96
C ARG A 126 11.22 18.70 -20.40
N GLN A 127 12.21 18.32 -19.61
CA GLN A 127 13.10 17.19 -19.89
C GLN A 127 12.38 15.83 -19.94
N HIS A 128 11.25 15.70 -19.26
CA HIS A 128 10.43 14.50 -19.26
C HIS A 128 9.35 14.58 -20.35
N VAL A 129 8.58 15.65 -20.38
CA VAL A 129 7.47 15.83 -21.32
C VAL A 129 7.94 15.86 -22.77
N SER A 130 9.15 16.38 -23.06
CA SER A 130 9.73 16.37 -24.42
C SER A 130 9.98 14.96 -24.98
N GLN A 131 9.92 13.93 -24.16
CA GLN A 131 10.06 12.53 -24.58
C GLN A 131 8.71 11.89 -24.96
N LEU A 132 7.60 12.56 -24.66
CA LEU A 132 6.28 12.07 -25.06
C LEU A 132 6.09 12.18 -26.58
N PRO A 133 5.30 11.29 -27.18
CA PRO A 133 4.92 11.41 -28.58
C PRO A 133 4.14 12.71 -28.82
N HIS A 134 4.24 13.25 -30.01
CA HIS A 134 3.42 14.39 -30.41
C HIS A 134 1.94 14.01 -30.42
N VAL A 135 1.12 14.85 -29.84
CA VAL A 135 -0.33 14.72 -29.91
C VAL A 135 -0.81 15.29 -31.25
N ALA A 136 -1.73 14.60 -31.91
CA ALA A 136 -2.32 15.10 -33.14
C ALA A 136 -3.15 16.36 -32.87
N ASP A 137 -3.05 17.35 -33.78
CA ASP A 137 -3.80 18.60 -33.67
C ASP A 137 -5.31 18.40 -33.89
N GLU A 138 -5.68 17.35 -34.62
CA GLU A 138 -7.06 16.99 -34.93
C GLU A 138 -7.31 15.50 -34.64
N PHE A 139 -8.56 15.18 -34.29
CA PHE A 139 -8.99 13.78 -34.14
C PHE A 139 -9.17 13.13 -35.50
N HIS A 140 -8.58 11.95 -35.66
CA HIS A 140 -8.71 11.14 -36.86
C HIS A 140 -9.57 9.91 -36.60
N HIS A 141 -10.35 9.49 -37.62
CA HIS A 141 -11.04 8.21 -37.56
C HIS A 141 -10.04 7.07 -37.48
N THR A 142 -10.32 6.09 -36.63
CA THR A 142 -9.52 4.87 -36.48
C THR A 142 -10.43 3.64 -36.49
N ASP A 143 -9.91 2.54 -37.00
CA ASP A 143 -10.57 1.23 -36.93
C ASP A 143 -10.34 0.54 -35.55
N THR A 144 -9.56 1.17 -34.69
CA THR A 144 -9.28 0.65 -33.34
C THR A 144 -10.52 0.85 -32.45
N THR A 145 -11.04 -0.24 -31.91
CA THR A 145 -12.14 -0.21 -30.97
C THR A 145 -11.63 -0.58 -29.58
N ILE A 146 -11.83 0.29 -28.60
CA ILE A 146 -11.53 0.01 -27.20
C ILE A 146 -12.81 -0.48 -26.53
N MET A 147 -12.82 -1.77 -26.16
CA MET A 147 -13.91 -2.36 -25.40
C MET A 147 -13.74 -2.06 -23.92
N VAL A 148 -14.64 -1.28 -23.37
CA VAL A 148 -14.63 -0.92 -21.95
C VAL A 148 -15.62 -1.81 -21.22
N ALA A 149 -15.17 -2.46 -20.15
CA ALA A 149 -16.06 -3.26 -19.31
C ALA A 149 -17.04 -2.37 -18.54
N ASP A 150 -18.26 -2.86 -18.33
CA ASP A 150 -19.25 -2.20 -17.49
C ASP A 150 -18.79 -2.25 -16.02
N SER A 151 -18.10 -1.22 -15.60
CA SER A 151 -17.54 -1.10 -14.25
C SER A 151 -17.73 0.31 -13.71
N CYS A 152 -17.79 0.44 -12.39
CA CYS A 152 -17.95 1.73 -11.71
C CYS A 152 -16.77 2.70 -12.00
N LEU A 153 -15.59 2.20 -12.31
CA LEU A 153 -14.44 3.00 -12.74
C LEU A 153 -14.69 3.73 -14.06
N LEU A 154 -15.47 3.15 -14.96
CA LEU A 154 -15.83 3.78 -16.23
C LEU A 154 -16.67 5.05 -16.03
N TYR A 155 -17.58 5.04 -15.07
CA TYR A 155 -18.49 6.16 -14.84
C TYR A 155 -17.85 7.29 -14.03
N THR A 156 -16.69 7.08 -13.45
CA THR A 156 -15.96 8.08 -12.64
C THR A 156 -14.73 8.64 -13.32
N SER A 157 -14.26 8.02 -14.40
CA SER A 157 -13.21 8.54 -15.25
C SER A 157 -13.81 9.14 -16.50
N ASP A 158 -13.62 10.44 -16.73
CA ASP A 158 -13.83 11.05 -18.04
C ASP A 158 -12.82 10.40 -19.00
N ALA A 159 -13.19 9.26 -19.55
CA ALA A 159 -12.51 8.65 -20.68
C ALA A 159 -13.01 9.36 -21.95
N ALA A 160 -12.66 10.62 -22.10
CA ALA A 160 -12.81 11.35 -23.34
C ALA A 160 -11.48 11.37 -24.09
#